data_b98103461f8b68eaa7b2471c56710962
#
_entry.id   b98103461f8b68eaa7b2471c56710962
#
_cell.length_a   1.000
_cell.length_b   1.000
_cell.length_c   1.000
_cell.angle_alpha   90.00
_cell.angle_beta   90.00
_cell.angle_gamma   90.00
#
_symmetry.space_group_name_H-M   'P 1'
#
loop_
_entity.id
_entity.type
_entity.pdbx_description
1 polymer ?
#
loop_
_entity_poly.entity_id
_entity_poly.type
_entity_poly.pdbx_seq_one_letter_code
_entity_poly.pdbx_strand_id
1 'polypeptide(L)'
;MIERILYVAHDHLNLDRGVLKTADKSRDAIVLVESARMTSGRPWHPERLFFLISSARHFAAKLAAEGFTVRYLKTPTTIDGLKSARAEFGELPIVAAEPSSFKQLELLKEFGVAFVDNDFFLTSRPDFRLWADRQKTFVMENFYRAQRVRLGIMVTDGEPDGGRWNFDADNRLPPPKNYTWPAYLEHERDAIDLEVAAEVGMTPTKTWATTREGALAQLSNFIENHLHGFGPYEDAIAADNWALHHSLLSPYLNNGLLHANEVIAAALEAYQAGAPIGSVEAFVRQVIGWREYINGMYWFLGPEYRERNSLGAQRKLLPLFTDSSNTNMACVKQVVADVEQRAWAHHIPRLMVLSNLALVTGVNPQEFLDWMREQFIDAAEWVMVPNIIGMATHADGGLLMTKPYAAGGAYLNKMTQSCKGCKYDPKKRVGEDACPFTTLYWGFLDRHRDRFVKNHRMSQQIFGLNRLSDLPELRVRAQQVLAGLDEGSI
;
A
#
# COMPACT_ATOMS: atom_id res chain seq x y z
N MET A 1 -34.42 20.86 -12.63
CA MET A 1 -34.07 21.52 -11.34
C MET A 1 -33.26 20.56 -10.52
N ILE A 2 -32.15 21.00 -9.96
CA ILE A 2 -31.32 20.13 -9.10
C ILE A 2 -32.06 19.81 -7.80
N GLU A 3 -32.05 18.56 -7.38
CA GLU A 3 -32.78 18.06 -6.21
C GLU A 3 -31.86 17.52 -5.12
N ARG A 4 -30.62 17.13 -5.48
CA ARG A 4 -29.59 16.68 -4.52
C ARG A 4 -28.18 16.99 -5.01
N ILE A 5 -27.24 17.05 -4.08
CA ILE A 5 -25.82 17.22 -4.33
C ILE A 5 -25.12 15.89 -4.08
N LEU A 6 -24.37 15.40 -5.06
CA LEU A 6 -23.54 14.20 -4.94
C LEU A 6 -22.11 14.61 -4.69
N TYR A 7 -21.59 14.34 -3.48
CA TYR A 7 -20.19 14.56 -3.19
C TYR A 7 -19.35 13.34 -3.56
N VAL A 8 -18.38 13.57 -4.45
CA VAL A 8 -17.42 12.54 -4.91
C VAL A 8 -16.04 12.84 -4.32
N ALA A 9 -15.56 11.93 -3.48
CA ALA A 9 -14.21 12.03 -2.92
C ALA A 9 -13.15 11.62 -3.96
N HIS A 10 -11.90 12.08 -3.80
CA HIS A 10 -10.80 11.81 -4.73
C HIS A 10 -10.33 10.34 -4.74
N ASP A 11 -10.87 9.50 -3.88
CA ASP A 11 -10.70 8.05 -3.85
C ASP A 11 -11.94 7.27 -4.34
N HIS A 12 -12.91 7.97 -4.95
CA HIS A 12 -14.17 7.41 -5.46
C HIS A 12 -14.43 7.80 -6.94
N LEU A 13 -13.40 7.79 -7.78
CA LEU A 13 -13.43 8.29 -9.16
C LEU A 13 -13.95 7.22 -10.15
N ASN A 14 -15.22 6.81 -10.01
CA ASN A 14 -15.83 5.80 -10.87
C ASN A 14 -17.33 6.09 -11.10
N LEU A 15 -17.76 6.08 -12.37
CA LEU A 15 -19.15 6.35 -12.76
C LEU A 15 -20.12 5.24 -12.34
N ASP A 16 -19.65 4.01 -12.29
CA ASP A 16 -20.47 2.83 -12.05
C ASP A 16 -20.51 2.43 -10.57
N ARG A 17 -19.96 3.29 -9.67
CA ARG A 17 -19.80 2.98 -8.24
C ARG A 17 -20.23 4.12 -7.33
N GLY A 18 -20.49 3.78 -6.08
CA GLY A 18 -20.89 4.74 -5.05
C GLY A 18 -22.11 5.55 -5.44
N VAL A 19 -22.06 6.84 -5.17
CA VAL A 19 -23.21 7.75 -5.43
C VAL A 19 -23.47 7.95 -6.93
N LEU A 20 -22.47 7.76 -7.79
CA LEU A 20 -22.61 7.98 -9.22
C LEU A 20 -23.37 6.87 -9.93
N LYS A 21 -23.42 5.67 -9.36
CA LYS A 21 -24.17 4.52 -9.90
C LYS A 21 -25.65 4.81 -10.16
N THR A 22 -26.21 5.74 -9.40
CA THR A 22 -27.64 6.15 -9.51
C THR A 22 -27.79 7.63 -9.82
N ALA A 23 -26.73 8.27 -10.35
CA ALA A 23 -26.77 9.69 -10.67
C ALA A 23 -27.66 9.99 -11.89
N ASP A 24 -28.48 11.04 -11.78
CA ASP A 24 -29.39 11.54 -12.82
C ASP A 24 -28.94 12.94 -13.27
N LYS A 25 -28.60 13.07 -14.54
CA LYS A 25 -28.09 14.32 -15.14
C LYS A 25 -29.07 15.50 -15.02
N SER A 26 -30.36 15.24 -14.91
CA SER A 26 -31.39 16.28 -14.83
C SER A 26 -31.67 16.75 -13.40
N ARG A 27 -31.28 15.98 -12.38
CA ARG A 27 -31.67 16.19 -10.98
C ARG A 27 -30.49 16.31 -10.02
N ASP A 28 -29.28 15.86 -10.41
CA ASP A 28 -28.14 15.79 -9.53
C ASP A 28 -27.05 16.81 -9.92
N ALA A 29 -26.50 17.49 -8.92
CA ALA A 29 -25.26 18.24 -9.05
C ALA A 29 -24.10 17.44 -8.43
N ILE A 30 -23.03 17.25 -9.18
CA ILE A 30 -21.84 16.52 -8.71
C ILE A 30 -20.81 17.52 -8.21
N VAL A 31 -20.28 17.28 -7.01
CA VAL A 31 -19.30 18.16 -6.37
C VAL A 31 -18.05 17.37 -6.00
N LEU A 32 -16.89 17.83 -6.48
CA LEU A 32 -15.57 17.40 -6.04
C LEU A 32 -14.90 18.57 -5.31
N VAL A 33 -14.18 18.28 -4.23
CA VAL A 33 -13.54 19.32 -3.42
C VAL A 33 -12.04 19.06 -3.29
N GLU A 34 -11.23 19.92 -3.89
CA GLU A 34 -9.80 20.01 -3.68
C GLU A 34 -9.54 20.94 -2.48
N SER A 35 -9.35 20.35 -1.30
CA SER A 35 -9.16 21.15 -0.10
C SER A 35 -7.68 21.47 0.14
N ALA A 36 -7.36 22.72 0.54
CA ALA A 36 -6.00 23.12 0.92
C ALA A 36 -5.45 22.21 2.04
N ARG A 37 -6.30 21.74 2.95
CA ARG A 37 -5.92 20.77 3.98
C ARG A 37 -5.43 19.44 3.40
N MET A 38 -6.01 18.99 2.29
CA MET A 38 -5.57 17.77 1.59
C MET A 38 -4.25 18.01 0.87
N THR A 39 -4.06 19.17 0.22
CA THR A 39 -2.91 19.43 -0.63
C THR A 39 -1.68 19.92 0.11
N SER A 40 -1.84 20.68 1.21
CA SER A 40 -0.73 21.32 1.96
C SER A 40 -0.70 20.98 3.44
N GLY A 41 -1.59 20.13 3.93
CA GLY A 41 -1.67 19.77 5.35
C GLY A 41 -0.55 18.83 5.85
N ARG A 42 0.28 18.29 4.95
CA ARG A 42 1.40 17.37 5.21
C ARG A 42 2.46 17.52 4.13
N PRO A 43 3.70 17.06 4.38
CA PRO A 43 4.77 17.04 3.39
C PRO A 43 4.57 15.86 2.39
N TRP A 44 3.49 15.97 1.59
CA TRP A 44 3.17 14.94 0.62
C TRP A 44 4.22 14.83 -0.47
N HIS A 45 4.49 13.62 -0.93
CA HIS A 45 5.30 13.41 -2.13
C HIS A 45 4.64 14.10 -3.35
N PRO A 46 5.39 14.89 -4.15
CA PRO A 46 4.82 15.64 -5.27
C PRO A 46 4.08 14.76 -6.29
N GLU A 47 4.64 13.59 -6.67
CA GLU A 47 3.98 12.63 -7.57
C GLU A 47 2.62 12.15 -7.03
N ARG A 48 2.50 11.99 -5.71
CA ARG A 48 1.24 11.61 -5.08
C ARG A 48 0.19 12.73 -5.19
N LEU A 49 0.58 13.97 -4.91
CA LEU A 49 -0.32 15.12 -5.05
C LEU A 49 -0.74 15.31 -6.51
N PHE A 50 0.22 15.29 -7.43
CA PHE A 50 -0.03 15.35 -8.86
C PHE A 50 -1.05 14.30 -9.30
N PHE A 51 -0.82 13.03 -8.96
CA PHE A 51 -1.70 11.93 -9.34
C PHE A 51 -3.13 12.12 -8.81
N LEU A 52 -3.30 12.45 -7.52
CA LEU A 52 -4.62 12.57 -6.90
C LEU A 52 -5.41 13.76 -7.45
N ILE A 53 -4.76 14.93 -7.62
CA ILE A 53 -5.40 16.14 -8.11
C ILE A 53 -5.72 16.00 -9.59
N SER A 54 -4.75 15.55 -10.39
CA SER A 54 -4.93 15.40 -11.83
C SER A 54 -6.02 14.38 -12.17
N SER A 55 -6.03 13.22 -11.48
CA SER A 55 -7.09 12.22 -11.66
C SER A 55 -8.49 12.79 -11.34
N ALA A 56 -8.60 13.57 -10.26
CA ALA A 56 -9.90 14.15 -9.88
C ALA A 56 -10.36 15.24 -10.86
N ARG A 57 -9.44 16.06 -11.40
CA ARG A 57 -9.78 17.09 -12.41
C ARG A 57 -10.17 16.46 -13.74
N HIS A 58 -9.46 15.43 -14.21
CA HIS A 58 -9.85 14.64 -15.40
C HIS A 58 -11.22 14.01 -15.22
N PHE A 59 -11.47 13.43 -14.05
CA PHE A 59 -12.75 12.81 -13.78
C PHE A 59 -13.90 13.85 -13.76
N ALA A 60 -13.69 15.01 -13.17
CA ALA A 60 -14.66 16.11 -13.19
C ALA A 60 -14.92 16.62 -14.62
N ALA A 61 -13.87 16.77 -15.42
CA ALA A 61 -14.01 17.16 -16.84
C ALA A 61 -14.78 16.13 -17.65
N LYS A 62 -14.51 14.83 -17.44
CA LYS A 62 -15.26 13.72 -18.06
C LYS A 62 -16.74 13.76 -17.69
N LEU A 63 -17.08 13.91 -16.42
CA LEU A 63 -18.48 14.02 -15.97
C LEU A 63 -19.19 15.21 -16.61
N ALA A 64 -18.53 16.37 -16.71
CA ALA A 64 -19.08 17.54 -17.37
C ALA A 64 -19.30 17.31 -18.87
N ALA A 65 -18.35 16.66 -19.55
CA ALA A 65 -18.48 16.30 -20.97
C ALA A 65 -19.62 15.29 -21.21
N GLU A 66 -19.93 14.44 -20.25
CA GLU A 66 -21.06 13.53 -20.30
C GLU A 66 -22.43 14.21 -20.01
N GLY A 67 -22.42 15.52 -19.67
CA GLY A 67 -23.62 16.34 -19.49
C GLY A 67 -24.14 16.42 -18.05
N PHE A 68 -23.34 16.04 -17.06
CA PHE A 68 -23.67 16.28 -15.65
C PHE A 68 -23.42 17.75 -15.26
N THR A 69 -24.19 18.26 -14.31
CA THR A 69 -23.87 19.52 -13.61
C THR A 69 -22.73 19.25 -12.63
N VAL A 70 -21.52 19.71 -12.92
CA VAL A 70 -20.32 19.44 -12.11
C VAL A 70 -19.75 20.73 -11.51
N ARG A 71 -19.31 20.66 -10.24
CA ARG A 71 -18.49 21.70 -9.61
C ARG A 71 -17.23 21.08 -9.03
N TYR A 72 -16.11 21.55 -9.52
CA TYR A 72 -14.79 21.28 -8.93
C TYR A 72 -14.38 22.49 -8.11
N LEU A 73 -14.35 22.34 -6.76
CA LEU A 73 -14.19 23.45 -5.83
C LEU A 73 -12.83 23.40 -5.13
N LYS A 74 -12.05 24.49 -5.23
CA LYS A 74 -10.82 24.68 -4.45
C LYS A 74 -11.16 25.50 -3.18
N THR A 75 -11.04 24.89 -2.01
CA THR A 75 -11.47 25.50 -0.74
C THR A 75 -10.51 25.14 0.40
N PRO A 76 -10.52 25.88 1.54
CA PRO A 76 -9.66 25.54 2.68
C PRO A 76 -9.91 24.13 3.22
N THR A 77 -11.17 23.71 3.36
CA THR A 77 -11.56 22.38 3.84
C THR A 77 -12.65 21.77 2.95
N THR A 78 -12.81 20.45 3.02
CA THR A 78 -13.94 19.76 2.35
C THR A 78 -15.29 20.33 2.76
N ILE A 79 -15.47 20.65 4.03
CA ILE A 79 -16.73 21.21 4.55
C ILE A 79 -17.01 22.59 3.96
N ASP A 80 -15.99 23.44 3.78
CA ASP A 80 -16.17 24.74 3.14
C ASP A 80 -16.64 24.59 1.68
N GLY A 81 -16.11 23.59 0.95
CA GLY A 81 -16.59 23.24 -0.39
C GLY A 81 -18.05 22.80 -0.39
N LEU A 82 -18.45 21.95 0.55
CA LEU A 82 -19.85 21.51 0.66
C LEU A 82 -20.80 22.64 1.06
N LYS A 83 -20.37 23.59 1.91
CA LYS A 83 -21.10 24.82 2.21
C LYS A 83 -21.28 25.68 0.96
N SER A 84 -20.22 25.85 0.16
CA SER A 84 -20.27 26.60 -1.09
C SER A 84 -21.25 25.96 -2.09
N ALA A 85 -21.28 24.63 -2.16
CA ALA A 85 -22.25 23.90 -2.99
C ALA A 85 -23.70 24.12 -2.52
N ARG A 86 -23.96 24.10 -1.21
CA ARG A 86 -25.31 24.46 -0.68
C ARG A 86 -25.68 25.92 -0.96
N ALA A 87 -24.73 26.84 -0.89
CA ALA A 87 -24.98 28.23 -1.21
C ALA A 87 -25.38 28.43 -2.69
N GLU A 88 -24.81 27.65 -3.60
CA GLU A 88 -25.11 27.70 -5.03
C GLU A 88 -26.43 26.99 -5.40
N PHE A 89 -26.61 25.75 -4.93
CA PHE A 89 -27.74 24.90 -5.34
C PHE A 89 -28.93 24.95 -4.39
N GLY A 90 -28.80 25.58 -3.23
CA GLY A 90 -29.79 25.58 -2.14
C GLY A 90 -29.50 24.53 -1.07
N GLU A 91 -30.29 24.56 0.02
CA GLU A 91 -30.16 23.61 1.16
C GLU A 91 -30.65 22.19 0.79
N LEU A 92 -30.05 21.63 -0.26
CA LEU A 92 -30.36 20.31 -0.77
C LEU A 92 -29.65 19.21 0.03
N PRO A 93 -30.20 17.98 0.05
CA PRO A 93 -29.51 16.83 0.60
C PRO A 93 -28.15 16.61 -0.08
N ILE A 94 -27.10 16.37 0.71
CA ILE A 94 -25.79 15.96 0.20
C ILE A 94 -25.67 14.46 0.44
N VAL A 95 -25.32 13.72 -0.60
CA VAL A 95 -25.13 12.27 -0.57
C VAL A 95 -23.70 11.94 -1.02
N ALA A 96 -23.04 11.02 -0.33
CA ALA A 96 -21.70 10.52 -0.67
C ALA A 96 -21.66 8.99 -0.54
N ALA A 97 -20.68 8.33 -1.15
CA ALA A 97 -20.33 6.99 -0.72
C ALA A 97 -19.65 7.05 0.65
N GLU A 98 -19.80 6.00 1.47
CA GLU A 98 -19.11 5.93 2.75
C GLU A 98 -17.61 6.12 2.55
N PRO A 99 -16.96 7.08 3.26
CA PRO A 99 -15.53 7.36 3.10
C PRO A 99 -14.62 6.18 3.48
N SER A 100 -13.40 6.22 2.96
CA SER A 100 -12.38 5.19 3.23
C SER A 100 -11.57 5.44 4.51
N SER A 101 -11.95 6.43 5.35
CA SER A 101 -11.29 6.68 6.65
C SER A 101 -12.28 7.09 7.74
N PHE A 102 -11.98 6.71 9.00
CA PHE A 102 -12.78 7.07 10.16
C PHE A 102 -12.97 8.56 10.30
N LYS A 103 -11.88 9.33 10.19
CA LYS A 103 -11.92 10.78 10.37
C LYS A 103 -12.80 11.48 9.35
N GLN A 104 -12.78 11.03 8.10
CA GLN A 104 -13.60 11.62 7.06
C GLN A 104 -15.08 11.20 7.24
N LEU A 105 -15.32 9.96 7.68
CA LEU A 105 -16.66 9.48 7.99
C LEU A 105 -17.33 10.33 9.08
N GLU A 106 -16.63 10.57 10.19
CA GLU A 106 -17.12 11.39 11.30
C GLU A 106 -17.38 12.84 10.84
N LEU A 107 -16.41 13.45 10.16
CA LEU A 107 -16.50 14.82 9.66
C LEU A 107 -17.72 15.04 8.75
N LEU A 108 -17.94 14.14 7.80
CA LEU A 108 -19.06 14.26 6.86
C LEU A 108 -20.41 13.93 7.53
N LYS A 109 -20.41 12.99 8.47
CA LYS A 109 -21.61 12.66 9.27
C LYS A 109 -22.03 13.83 10.14
N GLU A 110 -21.10 14.50 10.82
CA GLU A 110 -21.36 15.71 11.62
C GLU A 110 -21.90 16.84 10.77
N PHE A 111 -21.46 16.96 9.51
CA PHE A 111 -21.99 17.97 8.57
C PHE A 111 -23.38 17.62 8.01
N GLY A 112 -23.88 16.42 8.26
CA GLY A 112 -25.19 15.96 7.79
C GLY A 112 -25.19 15.42 6.35
N VAL A 113 -24.09 14.80 5.91
CA VAL A 113 -24.02 14.06 4.65
C VAL A 113 -24.70 12.71 4.84
N ALA A 114 -25.60 12.34 3.92
CA ALA A 114 -26.16 10.99 3.84
C ALA A 114 -25.20 10.07 3.05
N PHE A 115 -25.18 8.79 3.41
CA PHE A 115 -24.27 7.85 2.77
C PHE A 115 -24.99 6.74 2.02
N VAL A 116 -24.40 6.34 0.89
CA VAL A 116 -24.60 5.04 0.26
C VAL A 116 -23.42 4.13 0.59
N ASP A 117 -23.61 2.83 0.46
CA ASP A 117 -22.57 1.84 0.73
C ASP A 117 -21.30 2.12 -0.11
N ASN A 118 -20.14 1.83 0.48
CA ASN A 118 -18.88 1.87 -0.25
C ASN A 118 -18.69 0.56 -1.04
N ASP A 119 -19.12 0.56 -2.30
CA ASP A 119 -19.01 -0.59 -3.19
C ASP A 119 -17.70 -0.60 -4.04
N PHE A 120 -16.69 0.18 -3.62
CA PHE A 120 -15.34 0.11 -4.15
C PHE A 120 -14.54 -1.09 -3.63
N PHE A 121 -15.08 -1.80 -2.64
CA PHE A 121 -14.60 -3.06 -2.11
C PHE A 121 -15.58 -4.18 -2.39
N LEU A 122 -15.07 -5.41 -2.54
CA LEU A 122 -15.87 -6.61 -2.80
C LEU A 122 -16.51 -7.19 -1.53
N THR A 123 -15.99 -6.79 -0.39
CA THR A 123 -16.46 -7.24 0.93
C THR A 123 -16.98 -6.04 1.69
N SER A 124 -18.28 -6.03 1.98
CA SER A 124 -18.88 -4.99 2.81
C SER A 124 -18.35 -5.04 4.25
N ARG A 125 -18.43 -3.91 4.96
CA ARG A 125 -18.04 -3.87 6.39
C ARG A 125 -18.84 -4.86 7.25
N PRO A 126 -20.17 -5.00 7.09
CA PRO A 126 -20.94 -6.02 7.78
C PRO A 126 -20.52 -7.46 7.48
N ASP A 127 -20.27 -7.79 6.19
CA ASP A 127 -19.82 -9.13 5.80
C ASP A 127 -18.45 -9.48 6.39
N PHE A 128 -17.52 -8.51 6.36
CA PHE A 128 -16.22 -8.71 7.00
C PHE A 128 -16.37 -8.94 8.50
N ARG A 129 -17.23 -8.16 9.17
CA ARG A 129 -17.49 -8.32 10.60
C ARG A 129 -18.07 -9.69 10.93
N LEU A 130 -19.02 -10.15 10.16
CA LEU A 130 -19.60 -11.50 10.32
C LEU A 130 -18.55 -12.61 10.18
N TRP A 131 -17.58 -12.43 9.28
CA TRP A 131 -16.46 -13.35 9.15
C TRP A 131 -15.52 -13.23 10.36
N ALA A 132 -15.10 -12.03 10.74
CA ALA A 132 -14.13 -11.76 11.79
C ALA A 132 -14.61 -12.23 13.16
N ASP A 133 -15.89 -12.03 13.51
CA ASP A 133 -16.49 -12.45 14.79
C ASP A 133 -16.47 -13.98 15.00
N ARG A 134 -16.31 -14.76 13.93
CA ARG A 134 -16.17 -16.22 13.97
C ARG A 134 -14.72 -16.69 14.12
N GLN A 135 -13.74 -15.79 14.03
CA GLN A 135 -12.32 -16.16 14.05
C GLN A 135 -11.77 -16.11 15.47
N LYS A 136 -10.99 -17.12 15.84
CA LYS A 136 -10.19 -17.12 17.09
C LYS A 136 -8.87 -16.35 16.88
N THR A 137 -8.34 -16.39 15.65
CA THR A 137 -7.11 -15.71 15.22
C THR A 137 -7.31 -15.19 13.81
N PHE A 138 -6.79 -14.00 13.56
CA PHE A 138 -6.91 -13.38 12.24
C PHE A 138 -5.79 -13.89 11.33
N VAL A 139 -6.17 -14.68 10.34
CA VAL A 139 -5.26 -15.25 9.34
C VAL A 139 -5.81 -14.92 7.95
N MET A 140 -5.09 -14.13 7.18
CA MET A 140 -5.50 -13.70 5.83
C MET A 140 -5.82 -14.88 4.91
N GLU A 141 -5.08 -15.96 4.97
CA GLU A 141 -5.33 -17.16 4.19
C GLU A 141 -6.74 -17.75 4.41
N ASN A 142 -7.23 -17.74 5.65
CA ASN A 142 -8.60 -18.22 5.95
C ASN A 142 -9.66 -17.30 5.36
N PHE A 143 -9.43 -15.98 5.41
CA PHE A 143 -10.29 -15.00 4.77
C PHE A 143 -10.29 -15.17 3.24
N TYR A 144 -9.11 -15.29 2.64
CA TYR A 144 -8.94 -15.50 1.21
C TYR A 144 -9.70 -16.71 0.69
N ARG A 145 -9.58 -17.88 1.35
CA ARG A 145 -10.34 -19.08 0.99
C ARG A 145 -11.84 -18.84 1.04
N ALA A 146 -12.31 -18.18 2.10
CA ALA A 146 -13.73 -17.82 2.22
C ALA A 146 -14.17 -16.88 1.09
N GLN A 147 -13.32 -15.92 0.68
CA GLN A 147 -13.63 -15.04 -0.44
C GLN A 147 -13.64 -15.77 -1.79
N ARG A 148 -12.70 -16.68 -2.04
CA ARG A 148 -12.71 -17.49 -3.27
C ARG A 148 -14.01 -18.26 -3.42
N VAL A 149 -14.45 -18.93 -2.35
CA VAL A 149 -15.72 -19.67 -2.34
C VAL A 149 -16.91 -18.74 -2.51
N ARG A 150 -16.97 -17.62 -1.77
CA ARG A 150 -18.08 -16.66 -1.83
C ARG A 150 -18.23 -16.03 -3.22
N LEU A 151 -17.14 -15.74 -3.88
CA LEU A 151 -17.10 -15.04 -5.18
C LEU A 151 -17.06 -16.02 -6.37
N GLY A 152 -16.89 -17.32 -6.14
CA GLY A 152 -16.74 -18.32 -7.21
C GLY A 152 -15.47 -18.15 -8.04
N ILE A 153 -14.36 -17.65 -7.39
CA ILE A 153 -13.12 -17.33 -8.11
C ILE A 153 -12.11 -18.47 -7.98
N MET A 154 -11.73 -19.08 -9.11
CA MET A 154 -10.80 -20.21 -9.19
C MET A 154 -11.21 -21.38 -8.26
N VAL A 155 -12.53 -21.63 -8.19
CA VAL A 155 -13.14 -22.70 -7.40
C VAL A 155 -14.15 -23.43 -8.27
N THR A 156 -14.00 -24.74 -8.37
CA THR A 156 -14.90 -25.64 -9.08
C THR A 156 -15.45 -26.68 -8.11
N ASP A 157 -16.76 -26.83 -8.00
CA ASP A 157 -17.42 -27.75 -7.07
C ASP A 157 -16.99 -27.63 -5.59
N GLY A 158 -16.65 -26.42 -5.17
CA GLY A 158 -16.19 -26.12 -3.80
C GLY A 158 -14.69 -26.35 -3.55
N GLU A 159 -13.98 -26.92 -4.51
CA GLU A 159 -12.55 -27.19 -4.43
C GLU A 159 -11.72 -26.16 -5.22
N PRO A 160 -10.50 -25.83 -4.78
CA PRO A 160 -9.65 -24.87 -5.48
C PRO A 160 -9.13 -25.43 -6.79
N ASP A 161 -9.18 -24.63 -7.86
CA ASP A 161 -8.56 -24.98 -9.14
C ASP A 161 -7.07 -25.29 -8.94
N GLY A 162 -6.59 -26.34 -9.62
CA GLY A 162 -5.21 -26.83 -9.45
C GLY A 162 -4.96 -27.56 -8.13
N GLY A 163 -6.00 -27.89 -7.35
CA GLY A 163 -5.93 -28.71 -6.12
C GLY A 163 -5.26 -28.03 -4.93
N ARG A 164 -4.95 -26.74 -5.02
CA ARG A 164 -4.31 -25.95 -3.93
C ARG A 164 -4.97 -24.58 -3.78
N TRP A 165 -5.10 -24.14 -2.51
CA TRP A 165 -5.64 -22.82 -2.23
C TRP A 165 -4.70 -21.66 -2.55
N ASN A 166 -3.37 -21.90 -2.51
CA ASN A 166 -2.36 -20.93 -2.94
C ASN A 166 -1.11 -21.60 -3.48
N PHE A 167 -0.34 -20.86 -4.26
CA PHE A 167 0.93 -21.26 -4.86
C PHE A 167 2.13 -20.45 -4.32
N ASP A 168 1.97 -19.75 -3.20
CA ASP A 168 2.97 -18.87 -2.60
C ASP A 168 4.35 -19.52 -2.39
N ALA A 169 4.39 -20.82 -2.06
CA ALA A 169 5.65 -21.52 -1.87
C ALA A 169 6.48 -21.64 -3.18
N ASP A 170 5.82 -21.63 -4.32
CA ASP A 170 6.44 -21.75 -5.65
C ASP A 170 6.88 -20.37 -6.20
N ASN A 171 6.39 -19.28 -5.62
CA ASN A 171 6.52 -17.90 -6.09
C ASN A 171 7.63 -17.10 -5.38
N ARG A 172 8.76 -17.73 -5.05
CA ARG A 172 9.85 -17.13 -4.27
C ARG A 172 11.21 -17.30 -4.93
N LEU A 173 11.24 -17.18 -6.25
CA LEU A 173 12.50 -17.23 -6.98
C LEU A 173 13.28 -15.92 -6.79
N PRO A 174 14.61 -15.98 -6.64
CA PRO A 174 15.45 -14.79 -6.66
C PRO A 174 15.43 -14.16 -8.06
N PRO A 175 15.78 -12.87 -8.19
CA PRO A 175 15.85 -12.23 -9.50
C PRO A 175 16.84 -12.99 -10.41
N PRO A 176 16.42 -13.31 -11.66
CA PRO A 176 17.25 -14.07 -12.60
C PRO A 176 18.45 -13.24 -13.04
N LYS A 177 19.51 -13.94 -13.45
CA LYS A 177 20.70 -13.29 -14.02
C LYS A 177 20.44 -12.99 -15.50
N ASN A 178 20.89 -11.82 -15.96
CA ASN A 178 20.82 -11.44 -17.39
C ASN A 178 19.40 -11.54 -17.97
N TYR A 179 18.40 -11.09 -17.19
CA TYR A 179 17.01 -11.09 -17.59
C TYR A 179 16.61 -9.71 -18.09
N THR A 180 15.91 -9.67 -19.21
CA THR A 180 15.31 -8.42 -19.71
C THR A 180 13.88 -8.33 -19.21
N TRP A 181 13.64 -7.40 -18.27
CA TRP A 181 12.30 -7.14 -17.75
C TRP A 181 11.43 -6.48 -18.82
N PRO A 182 10.15 -6.83 -18.93
CA PRO A 182 9.24 -6.12 -19.82
C PRO A 182 9.19 -4.62 -19.48
N ALA A 183 9.03 -3.82 -20.51
CA ALA A 183 8.92 -2.36 -20.34
C ALA A 183 7.59 -1.98 -19.68
N TYR A 184 7.63 -0.88 -18.91
CA TYR A 184 6.42 -0.28 -18.36
C TYR A 184 5.78 0.65 -19.37
N LEU A 185 4.45 0.79 -19.26
CA LEU A 185 3.71 1.76 -20.04
C LEU A 185 4.02 3.20 -19.54
N GLU A 186 4.35 4.07 -20.45
CA GLU A 186 4.44 5.51 -20.20
C GLU A 186 3.15 6.20 -20.62
N HIS A 187 2.73 7.20 -19.82
CA HIS A 187 1.50 7.96 -20.03
C HIS A 187 1.83 9.40 -20.40
N GLU A 188 1.39 9.83 -21.59
CA GLU A 188 1.57 11.21 -22.03
C GLU A 188 0.79 12.19 -21.15
N ARG A 189 1.28 13.41 -21.02
CA ARG A 189 0.71 14.47 -20.18
C ARG A 189 -0.06 15.46 -21.03
N ASP A 190 -1.30 15.71 -20.67
CA ASP A 190 -2.17 16.69 -21.32
C ASP A 190 -2.18 18.06 -20.62
N ALA A 191 -3.06 18.95 -21.03
CA ALA A 191 -3.16 20.30 -20.47
C ALA A 191 -3.55 20.32 -18.99
N ILE A 192 -4.41 19.41 -18.53
CA ILE A 192 -4.80 19.31 -17.12
C ILE A 192 -3.60 18.84 -16.29
N ASP A 193 -2.88 17.83 -16.76
CA ASP A 193 -1.67 17.32 -16.12
C ASP A 193 -0.61 18.42 -15.96
N LEU A 194 -0.37 19.19 -17.03
CA LEU A 194 0.63 20.27 -17.01
C LEU A 194 0.23 21.42 -16.07
N GLU A 195 -1.06 21.77 -16.00
CA GLU A 195 -1.57 22.76 -15.04
C GLU A 195 -1.34 22.29 -13.60
N VAL A 196 -1.73 21.03 -13.27
CA VAL A 196 -1.54 20.46 -11.94
C VAL A 196 -0.05 20.37 -11.57
N ALA A 197 0.79 19.95 -12.50
CA ALA A 197 2.24 19.87 -12.28
C ALA A 197 2.84 21.24 -11.94
N ALA A 198 2.40 22.30 -12.63
CA ALA A 198 2.82 23.67 -12.33
C ALA A 198 2.35 24.13 -10.94
N GLU A 199 1.10 23.81 -10.55
CA GLU A 199 0.56 24.14 -9.21
C GLU A 199 1.29 23.39 -8.09
N VAL A 200 1.64 22.12 -8.31
CA VAL A 200 2.41 21.31 -7.34
C VAL A 200 3.89 21.70 -7.32
N GLY A 201 4.40 22.35 -8.38
CA GLY A 201 5.80 22.78 -8.51
C GLY A 201 6.74 21.64 -8.86
N MET A 202 6.33 20.73 -9.77
CA MET A 202 7.11 19.57 -10.16
C MET A 202 7.10 19.32 -11.67
N THR A 203 8.03 18.47 -12.13
CA THR A 203 7.95 17.85 -13.46
C THR A 203 7.44 16.41 -13.24
N PRO A 204 6.23 16.06 -13.69
CA PRO A 204 5.65 14.75 -13.42
C PRO A 204 6.38 13.66 -14.20
N THR A 205 6.55 12.49 -13.59
CA THR A 205 7.00 11.30 -14.32
C THR A 205 5.87 10.86 -15.29
N LYS A 206 6.22 10.04 -16.27
CA LYS A 206 5.22 9.40 -17.15
C LYS A 206 4.72 8.06 -16.62
N THR A 207 5.05 7.73 -15.37
CA THR A 207 4.79 6.40 -14.78
C THR A 207 3.31 6.15 -14.49
N TRP A 208 2.60 7.17 -14.00
CA TRP A 208 1.23 7.00 -13.47
C TRP A 208 0.19 7.62 -14.38
N ALA A 209 -0.79 6.84 -14.78
CA ALA A 209 -1.95 7.35 -15.51
C ALA A 209 -2.82 8.24 -14.60
N THR A 210 -3.38 9.29 -15.16
CA THR A 210 -4.29 10.21 -14.45
C THR A 210 -5.73 10.11 -14.93
N THR A 211 -5.97 9.23 -15.92
CA THR A 211 -7.31 8.98 -16.48
C THR A 211 -7.69 7.51 -16.36
N ARG A 212 -8.99 7.23 -16.46
CA ARG A 212 -9.50 5.84 -16.48
C ARG A 212 -8.97 5.06 -17.70
N GLU A 213 -8.92 5.71 -18.84
CA GLU A 213 -8.43 5.12 -20.09
C GLU A 213 -6.97 4.70 -19.94
N GLY A 214 -6.14 5.55 -19.33
CA GLY A 214 -4.75 5.22 -19.03
C GLY A 214 -4.63 4.10 -17.99
N ALA A 215 -5.49 4.06 -16.98
CA ALA A 215 -5.53 2.99 -15.98
C ALA A 215 -5.94 1.64 -16.60
N LEU A 216 -6.88 1.62 -17.55
CA LEU A 216 -7.26 0.42 -18.31
C LEU A 216 -6.12 -0.04 -19.23
N ALA A 217 -5.41 0.88 -19.88
CA ALA A 217 -4.24 0.57 -20.68
C ALA A 217 -3.13 -0.08 -19.81
N GLN A 218 -2.91 0.42 -18.58
CA GLN A 218 -1.99 -0.20 -17.62
C GLN A 218 -2.43 -1.61 -17.23
N LEU A 219 -3.74 -1.86 -17.05
CA LEU A 219 -4.27 -3.19 -16.79
C LEU A 219 -4.00 -4.14 -17.97
N SER A 220 -4.28 -3.72 -19.21
CA SER A 220 -3.98 -4.53 -20.40
C SER A 220 -2.49 -4.82 -20.52
N ASN A 221 -1.63 -3.82 -20.32
CA ASN A 221 -0.18 -4.01 -20.33
C ASN A 221 0.29 -5.03 -19.28
N PHE A 222 -0.28 -4.98 -18.08
CA PHE A 222 0.03 -5.96 -17.03
C PHE A 222 -0.37 -7.39 -17.45
N ILE A 223 -1.59 -7.55 -17.93
CA ILE A 223 -2.11 -8.87 -18.34
C ILE A 223 -1.26 -9.46 -19.48
N GLU A 224 -0.95 -8.66 -20.49
CA GLU A 224 -0.25 -9.12 -21.69
C GLU A 224 1.24 -9.38 -21.48
N ASN A 225 1.92 -8.51 -20.72
CA ASN A 225 3.37 -8.47 -20.68
C ASN A 225 3.99 -8.90 -19.32
N HIS A 226 3.23 -8.83 -18.22
CA HIS A 226 3.78 -9.03 -16.88
C HIS A 226 3.16 -10.21 -16.12
N LEU A 227 1.88 -10.52 -16.32
CA LEU A 227 1.17 -11.50 -15.50
C LEU A 227 1.86 -12.87 -15.48
N HIS A 228 2.40 -13.36 -16.62
CA HIS A 228 3.10 -14.65 -16.68
C HIS A 228 4.31 -14.73 -15.74
N GLY A 229 5.05 -13.62 -15.62
CA GLY A 229 6.24 -13.55 -14.76
C GLY A 229 5.94 -13.09 -13.33
N PHE A 230 4.72 -12.65 -13.05
CA PHE A 230 4.34 -12.11 -11.75
C PHE A 230 4.57 -13.11 -10.63
N GLY A 231 3.99 -14.31 -10.73
CA GLY A 231 4.08 -15.32 -9.68
C GLY A 231 5.53 -15.68 -9.32
N PRO A 232 6.35 -16.22 -10.24
CA PRO A 232 7.71 -16.65 -9.92
C PRO A 232 8.57 -15.60 -9.24
N TYR A 233 8.44 -14.32 -9.62
CA TYR A 233 9.29 -13.21 -9.16
C TYR A 233 8.57 -12.21 -8.24
N GLU A 234 7.42 -12.57 -7.68
CA GLU A 234 6.61 -11.74 -6.78
C GLU A 234 7.45 -11.18 -5.61
N ASP A 235 8.35 -11.98 -5.06
CA ASP A 235 9.20 -11.64 -3.91
C ASP A 235 10.62 -11.16 -4.30
N ALA A 236 10.96 -11.07 -5.59
CA ALA A 236 12.29 -10.68 -6.02
C ALA A 236 12.52 -9.16 -5.91
N ILE A 237 13.78 -8.74 -5.74
CA ILE A 237 14.22 -7.34 -5.80
C ILE A 237 15.38 -7.25 -6.79
N ALA A 238 15.16 -6.64 -7.95
CA ALA A 238 16.22 -6.43 -8.95
C ALA A 238 16.96 -5.10 -8.67
N ALA A 239 18.25 -5.06 -8.98
CA ALA A 239 19.04 -3.84 -8.84
C ALA A 239 18.83 -2.85 -9.99
N ASP A 240 18.42 -3.35 -11.14
CA ASP A 240 18.28 -2.63 -12.41
C ASP A 240 16.82 -2.40 -12.82
N ASN A 241 15.85 -2.85 -11.98
CA ASN A 241 14.44 -2.70 -12.29
C ASN A 241 13.62 -2.56 -11.00
N TRP A 242 12.89 -1.45 -10.88
CA TRP A 242 12.14 -1.07 -9.67
C TRP A 242 10.79 -1.77 -9.53
N ALA A 243 10.20 -2.27 -10.61
CA ALA A 243 8.85 -2.81 -10.58
C ALA A 243 8.72 -4.27 -11.08
N LEU A 244 9.74 -4.86 -11.68
CA LEU A 244 9.79 -6.25 -12.15
C LEU A 244 8.55 -6.61 -12.99
N HIS A 245 7.76 -7.58 -12.51
CA HIS A 245 6.48 -7.97 -13.11
C HIS A 245 5.26 -7.47 -12.32
N HIS A 246 5.43 -6.51 -11.39
CA HIS A 246 4.30 -6.00 -10.62
C HIS A 246 3.33 -5.18 -11.46
N SER A 247 2.05 -5.25 -11.12
CA SER A 247 0.96 -4.70 -11.94
C SER A 247 0.91 -3.18 -12.02
N LEU A 248 1.42 -2.48 -11.01
CA LEU A 248 1.30 -1.02 -10.84
C LEU A 248 -0.16 -0.53 -10.76
N LEU A 249 -1.10 -1.39 -10.38
CA LEU A 249 -2.53 -1.07 -10.37
C LEU A 249 -3.03 -0.53 -9.02
N SER A 250 -2.22 -0.60 -7.95
CA SER A 250 -2.63 -0.17 -6.61
C SER A 250 -3.13 1.28 -6.53
N PRO A 251 -2.52 2.28 -7.21
CA PRO A 251 -3.04 3.65 -7.18
C PRO A 251 -4.44 3.76 -7.78
N TYR A 252 -4.69 3.07 -8.90
CA TYR A 252 -5.98 3.13 -9.62
C TYR A 252 -7.10 2.39 -8.90
N LEU A 253 -6.77 1.30 -8.19
CA LEU A 253 -7.72 0.62 -7.32
C LEU A 253 -8.06 1.45 -6.07
N ASN A 254 -7.13 2.26 -5.60
CA ASN A 254 -7.29 3.03 -4.38
C ASN A 254 -7.92 4.42 -4.62
N ASN A 255 -7.88 4.95 -5.85
CA ASN A 255 -8.60 6.18 -6.19
C ASN A 255 -9.92 5.93 -6.95
N GLY A 256 -10.23 4.66 -7.27
CA GLY A 256 -11.48 4.26 -7.92
C GLY A 256 -11.46 4.26 -9.45
N LEU A 257 -10.36 4.71 -10.11
CA LEU A 257 -10.26 4.65 -11.58
C LEU A 257 -10.40 3.23 -12.13
N LEU A 258 -9.98 2.21 -11.36
CA LEU A 258 -10.26 0.81 -11.61
C LEU A 258 -11.03 0.21 -10.44
N HIS A 259 -11.89 -0.76 -10.76
CA HIS A 259 -12.58 -1.55 -9.76
C HIS A 259 -11.98 -2.97 -9.68
N ALA A 260 -11.99 -3.57 -8.49
CA ALA A 260 -11.42 -4.90 -8.27
C ALA A 260 -12.03 -5.98 -9.18
N ASN A 261 -13.35 -5.92 -9.48
CA ASN A 261 -13.99 -6.87 -10.40
C ASN A 261 -13.38 -6.85 -11.81
N GLU A 262 -13.05 -5.66 -12.34
CA GLU A 262 -12.48 -5.52 -13.68
C GLU A 262 -11.10 -6.15 -13.75
N VAL A 263 -10.30 -5.89 -12.72
CA VAL A 263 -8.93 -6.40 -12.60
C VAL A 263 -8.92 -7.92 -12.45
N ILE A 264 -9.85 -8.46 -11.64
CA ILE A 264 -10.01 -9.91 -11.46
C ILE A 264 -10.53 -10.56 -12.75
N ALA A 265 -11.53 -9.98 -13.40
CA ALA A 265 -12.08 -10.52 -14.65
C ALA A 265 -11.00 -10.65 -15.71
N ALA A 266 -10.18 -9.61 -15.91
CA ALA A 266 -9.07 -9.65 -16.86
C ALA A 266 -8.02 -10.75 -16.53
N ALA A 267 -7.71 -10.95 -15.25
CA ALA A 267 -6.80 -12.01 -14.83
C ALA A 267 -7.40 -13.41 -15.03
N LEU A 268 -8.71 -13.60 -14.80
CA LEU A 268 -9.40 -14.88 -15.04
C LEU A 268 -9.55 -15.18 -16.53
N GLU A 269 -9.81 -14.19 -17.38
CA GLU A 269 -9.80 -14.34 -18.85
C GLU A 269 -8.40 -14.80 -19.32
N ALA A 270 -7.33 -14.19 -18.81
CA ALA A 270 -5.97 -14.63 -19.10
C ALA A 270 -5.71 -16.06 -18.61
N TYR A 271 -6.24 -16.47 -17.45
CA TYR A 271 -6.16 -17.86 -16.98
C TYR A 271 -6.83 -18.83 -17.94
N GLN A 272 -8.05 -18.51 -18.40
CA GLN A 272 -8.75 -19.32 -19.40
C GLN A 272 -8.01 -19.39 -20.74
N ALA A 273 -7.28 -18.33 -21.08
CA ALA A 273 -6.40 -18.29 -22.27
C ALA A 273 -5.04 -18.98 -22.05
N GLY A 274 -4.78 -19.59 -20.89
CA GLY A 274 -3.59 -20.39 -20.63
C GLY A 274 -2.50 -19.71 -19.81
N ALA A 275 -2.76 -18.57 -19.17
CA ALA A 275 -1.81 -17.98 -18.23
C ALA A 275 -1.54 -18.93 -17.04
N PRO A 276 -0.28 -18.97 -16.52
CA PRO A 276 0.10 -19.88 -15.44
C PRO A 276 -0.74 -19.68 -14.18
N ILE A 277 -1.33 -20.77 -13.67
CA ILE A 277 -2.19 -20.73 -12.47
C ILE A 277 -1.48 -20.10 -11.25
N GLY A 278 -0.18 -20.35 -11.07
CA GLY A 278 0.59 -19.81 -9.97
C GLY A 278 0.69 -18.27 -10.01
N SER A 279 0.75 -17.68 -11.22
CA SER A 279 0.78 -16.21 -11.38
C SER A 279 -0.61 -15.61 -11.23
N VAL A 280 -1.63 -16.22 -11.83
CA VAL A 280 -3.01 -15.72 -11.74
C VAL A 280 -3.53 -15.81 -10.31
N GLU A 281 -3.35 -16.95 -9.63
CA GLU A 281 -3.75 -17.12 -8.23
C GLU A 281 -3.02 -16.14 -7.31
N ALA A 282 -1.70 -15.99 -7.49
CA ALA A 282 -0.94 -15.04 -6.70
C ALA A 282 -1.48 -13.61 -6.84
N PHE A 283 -1.77 -13.19 -8.08
CA PHE A 283 -2.33 -11.86 -8.34
C PHE A 283 -3.75 -11.71 -7.76
N VAL A 284 -4.63 -12.67 -7.98
CA VAL A 284 -5.98 -12.70 -7.41
C VAL A 284 -5.93 -12.64 -5.88
N ARG A 285 -4.98 -13.34 -5.24
CA ARG A 285 -4.77 -13.34 -3.80
C ARG A 285 -4.39 -11.95 -3.26
N GLN A 286 -3.65 -11.13 -4.02
CA GLN A 286 -3.39 -9.75 -3.61
C GLN A 286 -4.66 -8.91 -3.62
N VAL A 287 -5.56 -9.12 -4.60
CA VAL A 287 -6.78 -8.30 -4.76
C VAL A 287 -7.89 -8.74 -3.81
N ILE A 288 -8.36 -10.00 -3.86
CA ILE A 288 -9.49 -10.46 -3.02
C ILE A 288 -9.07 -10.97 -1.64
N GLY A 289 -7.78 -11.29 -1.47
CA GLY A 289 -7.19 -11.65 -0.17
C GLY A 289 -6.70 -10.39 0.55
N TRP A 290 -5.48 -9.95 0.28
CA TRP A 290 -4.84 -8.90 1.05
C TRP A 290 -5.58 -7.57 1.04
N ARG A 291 -5.97 -7.05 -0.14
CA ARG A 291 -6.64 -5.73 -0.22
C ARG A 291 -7.94 -5.71 0.60
N GLU A 292 -8.80 -6.71 0.40
CA GLU A 292 -10.09 -6.81 1.09
C GLU A 292 -9.92 -7.09 2.59
N TYR A 293 -8.96 -7.97 2.93
CA TYR A 293 -8.66 -8.29 4.33
C TYR A 293 -8.16 -7.08 5.11
N ILE A 294 -7.22 -6.33 4.55
CA ILE A 294 -6.64 -5.15 5.21
C ILE A 294 -7.69 -4.05 5.38
N ASN A 295 -8.55 -3.82 4.37
CA ASN A 295 -9.67 -2.89 4.50
C ASN A 295 -10.65 -3.33 5.60
N GLY A 296 -11.02 -4.60 5.60
CA GLY A 296 -11.89 -5.16 6.64
C GLY A 296 -11.28 -5.05 8.04
N MET A 297 -10.00 -5.39 8.19
CA MET A 297 -9.29 -5.26 9.47
C MET A 297 -9.20 -3.81 9.95
N TYR A 298 -8.97 -2.83 9.05
CA TYR A 298 -8.98 -1.42 9.41
C TYR A 298 -10.28 -1.02 10.11
N TRP A 299 -11.41 -1.33 9.50
CA TRP A 299 -12.74 -1.01 10.08
C TRP A 299 -13.07 -1.83 11.32
N PHE A 300 -12.64 -3.09 11.37
CA PHE A 300 -12.89 -3.98 12.50
C PHE A 300 -12.10 -3.59 13.76
N LEU A 301 -10.83 -3.19 13.58
CA LEU A 301 -9.93 -2.84 14.70
C LEU A 301 -10.21 -1.44 15.28
N GLY A 302 -10.86 -0.57 14.52
CA GLY A 302 -11.26 0.76 14.97
C GLY A 302 -10.16 1.82 14.91
N PRO A 303 -10.52 3.09 15.16
CA PRO A 303 -9.62 4.23 14.95
C PRO A 303 -8.42 4.28 15.91
N GLU A 304 -8.57 3.72 17.12
CA GLU A 304 -7.51 3.73 18.14
C GLU A 304 -6.36 2.74 17.83
N TYR A 305 -6.58 1.81 16.89
CA TYR A 305 -5.57 0.81 16.52
C TYR A 305 -4.26 1.45 16.04
N ARG A 306 -4.32 2.60 15.39
CA ARG A 306 -3.15 3.35 14.92
C ARG A 306 -2.19 3.78 16.03
N GLU A 307 -2.68 3.92 17.27
CA GLU A 307 -1.89 4.41 18.41
C GLU A 307 -1.11 3.27 19.12
N ARG A 308 -1.26 2.02 18.68
CA ARG A 308 -0.58 0.89 19.29
C ARG A 308 0.94 0.94 19.10
N ASN A 309 1.66 0.62 20.18
CA ASN A 309 3.13 0.52 20.20
C ASN A 309 3.57 -0.51 21.24
N SER A 310 3.23 -1.77 21.03
CA SER A 310 3.45 -2.85 22.01
C SER A 310 4.93 -3.19 22.22
N LEU A 311 5.82 -2.85 21.27
CA LEU A 311 7.26 -3.04 21.43
C LEU A 311 7.94 -1.87 22.14
N GLY A 312 7.22 -0.77 22.43
CA GLY A 312 7.77 0.42 23.06
C GLY A 312 8.83 1.13 22.21
N ALA A 313 8.70 1.06 20.88
CA ALA A 313 9.65 1.68 19.94
C ALA A 313 9.50 3.20 19.95
N GLN A 314 10.60 3.95 20.19
CA GLN A 314 10.56 5.40 20.40
C GLN A 314 11.58 6.17 19.54
N ARG A 315 12.37 5.47 18.71
CA ARG A 315 13.35 6.12 17.86
C ARG A 315 12.64 6.99 16.83
N LYS A 316 13.16 8.18 16.58
CA LYS A 316 12.66 9.05 15.51
C LYS A 316 12.86 8.40 14.14
N LEU A 317 12.10 8.86 13.18
CA LEU A 317 12.29 8.48 11.78
C LEU A 317 13.75 8.76 11.37
N LEU A 318 14.42 7.75 10.79
CA LEU A 318 15.82 7.87 10.41
C LEU A 318 15.99 8.82 9.22
N PRO A 319 17.09 9.62 9.16
CA PRO A 319 17.34 10.57 8.07
C PRO A 319 17.32 9.93 6.67
N LEU A 320 17.74 8.67 6.55
CA LEU A 320 17.75 7.92 5.30
C LEU A 320 16.35 7.74 4.66
N PHE A 321 15.27 7.81 5.44
CA PHE A 321 13.91 7.73 4.89
C PHE A 321 13.49 9.00 4.14
N THR A 322 14.14 10.12 4.44
CA THR A 322 13.85 11.42 3.79
C THR A 322 14.89 11.82 2.74
N ASP A 323 16.03 11.13 2.70
CA ASP A 323 17.11 11.36 1.74
C ASP A 323 17.96 10.10 1.61
N SER A 324 17.89 9.46 0.45
CA SER A 324 18.62 8.22 0.11
C SER A 324 20.15 8.36 0.18
N SER A 325 20.68 9.58 0.16
CA SER A 325 22.12 9.84 0.32
C SER A 325 22.63 9.60 1.76
N ASN A 326 21.73 9.59 2.75
CA ASN A 326 22.05 9.38 4.17
C ASN A 326 22.27 7.91 4.55
N THR A 327 22.59 7.05 3.58
CA THR A 327 22.97 5.65 3.87
C THR A 327 23.94 5.09 2.84
N ASN A 328 24.82 4.20 3.33
CA ASN A 328 25.71 3.37 2.52
C ASN A 328 25.16 1.93 2.34
N MET A 329 23.99 1.62 2.88
CA MET A 329 23.31 0.34 2.70
C MET A 329 22.69 0.28 1.29
N ALA A 330 23.36 -0.38 0.35
CA ALA A 330 22.97 -0.35 -1.07
C ALA A 330 21.48 -0.71 -1.33
N CYS A 331 20.95 -1.72 -0.61
CA CYS A 331 19.55 -2.12 -0.75
C CYS A 331 18.56 -1.06 -0.22
N VAL A 332 18.88 -0.35 0.86
CA VAL A 332 18.04 0.71 1.42
C VAL A 332 18.12 1.94 0.53
N LYS A 333 19.34 2.35 0.15
CA LYS A 333 19.56 3.49 -0.75
C LYS A 333 18.78 3.37 -2.05
N GLN A 334 18.82 2.19 -2.68
CA GLN A 334 18.07 1.91 -3.90
C GLN A 334 16.56 2.09 -3.69
N VAL A 335 15.99 1.45 -2.66
CA VAL A 335 14.54 1.48 -2.43
C VAL A 335 14.05 2.89 -2.07
N VAL A 336 14.80 3.63 -1.25
CA VAL A 336 14.44 5.01 -0.91
C VAL A 336 14.53 5.91 -2.14
N ALA A 337 15.57 5.77 -2.97
CA ALA A 337 15.69 6.52 -4.23
C ALA A 337 14.54 6.23 -5.21
N ASP A 338 14.05 4.97 -5.27
CA ASP A 338 12.89 4.61 -6.07
C ASP A 338 11.61 5.30 -5.54
N VAL A 339 11.46 5.38 -4.21
CA VAL A 339 10.35 6.12 -3.58
C VAL A 339 10.46 7.62 -3.86
N GLU A 340 11.64 8.23 -3.68
CA GLU A 340 11.89 9.65 -3.99
C GLU A 340 11.54 10.02 -5.43
N GLN A 341 11.81 9.11 -6.37
CA GLN A 341 11.60 9.37 -7.78
C GLN A 341 10.15 9.14 -8.23
N ARG A 342 9.46 8.12 -7.70
CA ARG A 342 8.19 7.59 -8.24
C ARG A 342 7.07 7.48 -7.22
N ALA A 343 7.34 7.80 -5.95
CA ALA A 343 6.42 7.59 -4.82
C ALA A 343 5.96 6.12 -4.70
N TRP A 344 6.81 5.14 -5.08
CA TRP A 344 6.39 3.75 -5.10
C TRP A 344 7.56 2.76 -4.96
N ALA A 345 7.28 1.66 -4.33
CA ALA A 345 8.04 0.41 -4.34
C ALA A 345 7.05 -0.73 -4.19
N HIS A 346 7.34 -1.93 -4.70
CA HIS A 346 6.45 -3.07 -4.51
C HIS A 346 6.47 -3.60 -3.07
N HIS A 347 5.62 -4.59 -2.74
CA HIS A 347 5.39 -5.01 -1.36
C HIS A 347 6.65 -5.54 -0.64
N ILE A 348 7.56 -6.22 -1.34
CA ILE A 348 8.78 -6.78 -0.68
C ILE A 348 9.78 -5.71 -0.28
N PRO A 349 10.22 -4.75 -1.10
CA PRO A 349 11.02 -3.63 -0.64
C PRO A 349 10.34 -2.85 0.49
N ARG A 350 9.02 -2.62 0.43
CA ARG A 350 8.28 -1.98 1.53
C ARG A 350 8.40 -2.78 2.82
N LEU A 351 8.17 -4.10 2.79
CA LEU A 351 8.12 -4.95 3.97
C LEU A 351 9.51 -5.35 4.45
N MET A 352 10.36 -5.88 3.56
CA MET A 352 11.61 -6.55 3.95
C MET A 352 12.84 -5.64 3.93
N VAL A 353 12.74 -4.45 3.34
CA VAL A 353 13.80 -3.44 3.39
C VAL A 353 13.39 -2.30 4.31
N LEU A 354 12.39 -1.50 3.94
CA LEU A 354 12.00 -0.30 4.70
C LEU A 354 11.40 -0.64 6.06
N SER A 355 10.36 -1.48 6.09
CA SER A 355 9.67 -1.84 7.35
C SER A 355 10.54 -2.71 8.26
N ASN A 356 11.30 -3.65 7.70
CA ASN A 356 12.26 -4.43 8.46
C ASN A 356 13.30 -3.53 9.14
N LEU A 357 13.83 -2.52 8.43
CA LEU A 357 14.76 -1.55 9.03
C LEU A 357 14.08 -0.78 10.16
N ALA A 358 12.90 -0.22 9.94
CA ALA A 358 12.15 0.49 10.97
C ALA A 358 11.88 -0.38 12.21
N LEU A 359 11.52 -1.65 12.00
CA LEU A 359 11.28 -2.61 13.08
C LEU A 359 12.54 -2.92 13.89
N VAL A 360 13.65 -3.31 13.22
CA VAL A 360 14.86 -3.76 13.94
C VAL A 360 15.61 -2.61 14.60
N THR A 361 15.47 -1.37 14.10
CA THR A 361 16.00 -0.16 14.71
C THR A 361 15.12 0.35 15.86
N GLY A 362 13.83 0.06 15.85
CA GLY A 362 12.87 0.53 16.85
C GLY A 362 12.39 1.95 16.57
N VAL A 363 12.22 2.32 15.30
CA VAL A 363 11.57 3.56 14.87
C VAL A 363 10.13 3.58 15.41
N ASN A 364 9.68 4.75 15.85
CA ASN A 364 8.32 4.96 16.34
C ASN A 364 7.30 4.59 15.25
N PRO A 365 6.34 3.68 15.53
CA PRO A 365 5.39 3.19 14.53
C PRO A 365 4.53 4.28 13.90
N GLN A 366 4.18 5.32 14.67
CA GLN A 366 3.35 6.42 14.21
C GLN A 366 4.12 7.34 13.26
N GLU A 367 5.40 7.64 13.56
CA GLU A 367 6.26 8.41 12.66
C GLU A 367 6.52 7.65 11.35
N PHE A 368 6.77 6.35 11.42
CA PHE A 368 6.92 5.53 10.23
C PHE A 368 5.62 5.40 9.41
N LEU A 369 4.47 5.28 10.10
CA LEU A 369 3.15 5.30 9.46
C LEU A 369 2.90 6.63 8.71
N ASP A 370 3.21 7.75 9.34
CA ASP A 370 3.01 9.07 8.71
C ASP A 370 3.92 9.21 7.48
N TRP A 371 5.20 8.84 7.56
CA TRP A 371 6.10 8.81 6.41
C TRP A 371 5.58 7.92 5.27
N MET A 372 5.15 6.70 5.54
CA MET A 372 4.60 5.79 4.53
C MET A 372 3.33 6.35 3.87
N ARG A 373 2.49 7.05 4.63
CA ARG A 373 1.29 7.71 4.09
C ARG A 373 1.62 8.90 3.21
N GLU A 374 2.67 9.62 3.54
CA GLU A 374 3.09 10.84 2.84
C GLU A 374 3.84 10.53 1.55
N GLN A 375 4.67 9.49 1.54
CA GLN A 375 5.60 9.22 0.45
C GLN A 375 5.08 8.26 -0.63
N PHE A 376 4.02 7.48 -0.36
CA PHE A 376 3.56 6.49 -1.35
C PHE A 376 2.30 6.94 -2.09
N ILE A 377 2.32 6.80 -3.41
CA ILE A 377 1.25 7.24 -4.31
C ILE A 377 -0.08 6.51 -4.06
N ASP A 378 -0.01 5.24 -3.69
CA ASP A 378 -1.16 4.38 -3.40
C ASP A 378 -1.56 4.39 -1.91
N ALA A 379 -0.96 5.25 -1.09
CA ALA A 379 -1.22 5.30 0.32
C ALA A 379 -2.63 5.81 0.63
N ALA A 380 -3.42 4.98 1.28
CA ALA A 380 -4.68 5.33 1.90
C ALA A 380 -4.65 4.94 3.38
N GLU A 381 -5.47 5.55 4.23
CA GLU A 381 -5.42 5.28 5.66
C GLU A 381 -5.75 3.81 5.98
N TRP A 382 -6.79 3.29 5.31
CA TRP A 382 -7.22 1.90 5.49
C TRP A 382 -6.15 0.86 5.11
N VAL A 383 -5.29 1.17 4.12
CA VAL A 383 -4.22 0.24 3.74
C VAL A 383 -2.98 0.42 4.60
N MET A 384 -2.62 1.67 4.95
CA MET A 384 -1.37 1.91 5.67
C MET A 384 -1.46 1.58 7.16
N VAL A 385 -2.56 1.88 7.85
CA VAL A 385 -2.67 1.67 9.29
C VAL A 385 -2.49 0.20 9.68
N PRO A 386 -3.24 -0.79 9.15
CA PRO A 386 -3.03 -2.18 9.54
C PRO A 386 -1.66 -2.73 9.06
N ASN A 387 -1.22 -2.36 7.87
CA ASN A 387 0.05 -2.84 7.36
C ASN A 387 1.24 -2.33 8.18
N ILE A 388 1.23 -1.05 8.59
CA ILE A 388 2.38 -0.50 9.33
C ILE A 388 2.32 -0.88 10.81
N ILE A 389 1.18 -0.70 11.47
CA ILE A 389 1.03 -0.99 12.90
C ILE A 389 1.06 -2.50 13.18
N GLY A 390 0.38 -3.30 12.37
CA GLY A 390 0.30 -4.75 12.56
C GLY A 390 1.46 -5.51 11.91
N MET A 391 1.62 -5.38 10.60
CA MET A 391 2.54 -6.22 9.83
C MET A 391 3.99 -5.71 9.91
N ALA A 392 4.23 -4.44 9.63
CA ALA A 392 5.56 -3.87 9.48
C ALA A 392 6.31 -3.75 10.82
N THR A 393 5.68 -3.10 11.80
CA THR A 393 6.32 -2.75 13.08
C THR A 393 5.95 -3.68 14.23
N HIS A 394 5.03 -4.64 14.00
CA HIS A 394 4.52 -5.53 15.06
C HIS A 394 4.06 -4.75 16.32
N ALA A 395 3.62 -3.52 16.12
CA ALA A 395 3.22 -2.61 17.18
C ALA A 395 1.88 -3.00 17.82
N ASP A 396 1.08 -3.85 17.16
CA ASP A 396 -0.17 -4.42 17.71
C ASP A 396 0.05 -5.62 18.65
N GLY A 397 1.29 -6.08 18.79
CA GLY A 397 1.64 -7.19 19.67
C GLY A 397 1.36 -8.57 19.12
N GLY A 398 1.11 -8.67 17.81
CA GLY A 398 0.90 -9.94 17.13
C GLY A 398 -0.57 -10.27 16.86
N LEU A 399 -1.44 -9.27 16.88
CA LEU A 399 -2.85 -9.44 16.57
C LEU A 399 -3.06 -9.74 15.08
N LEU A 400 -2.46 -8.94 14.20
CA LEU A 400 -2.56 -9.13 12.75
C LEU A 400 -1.58 -10.19 12.25
N MET A 401 -0.33 -10.14 12.72
CA MET A 401 0.75 -11.07 12.33
C MET A 401 1.37 -11.70 13.57
N THR A 402 1.26 -13.03 13.68
CA THR A 402 1.67 -13.79 14.88
C THR A 402 3.17 -13.75 15.19
N LYS A 403 4.02 -13.30 14.29
CA LYS A 403 5.44 -13.06 14.50
C LYS A 403 5.88 -11.79 13.76
N PRO A 404 6.93 -11.08 14.25
CA PRO A 404 7.48 -9.93 13.54
C PRO A 404 8.16 -10.36 12.22
N TYR A 405 8.12 -9.49 11.22
CA TYR A 405 8.82 -9.66 9.94
C TYR A 405 10.26 -9.15 10.02
N ALA A 406 10.97 -9.55 11.10
CA ALA A 406 12.39 -9.24 11.24
C ALA A 406 13.26 -10.22 10.44
N ALA A 407 14.19 -9.70 9.65
CA ALA A 407 15.12 -10.47 8.85
C ALA A 407 16.52 -9.86 8.85
N GLY A 408 17.56 -10.71 8.83
CA GLY A 408 18.95 -10.30 8.68
C GLY A 408 19.42 -10.27 7.22
N GLY A 409 20.67 -9.87 7.01
CA GLY A 409 21.29 -9.74 5.70
C GLY A 409 21.28 -11.00 4.83
N ALA A 410 21.24 -12.18 5.43
CA ALA A 410 21.19 -13.44 4.69
C ALA A 410 19.91 -13.58 3.84
N TYR A 411 18.76 -13.15 4.37
CA TYR A 411 17.51 -13.11 3.62
C TYR A 411 17.60 -12.10 2.46
N LEU A 412 18.04 -10.88 2.75
CA LEU A 412 18.20 -9.85 1.73
C LEU A 412 19.17 -10.27 0.63
N ASN A 413 20.31 -10.88 0.99
CA ASN A 413 21.27 -11.38 0.01
C ASN A 413 20.70 -12.47 -0.92
N LYS A 414 19.69 -13.21 -0.46
CA LYS A 414 18.99 -14.19 -1.29
C LYS A 414 18.02 -13.51 -2.26
N MET A 415 17.28 -12.49 -1.80
CA MET A 415 16.15 -11.90 -2.52
C MET A 415 16.54 -10.67 -3.35
N THR A 416 17.71 -10.05 -3.10
CA THR A 416 18.17 -8.86 -3.83
C THR A 416 19.51 -9.07 -4.50
N GLN A 417 19.73 -8.35 -5.59
CA GLN A 417 21.04 -8.26 -6.25
C GLN A 417 21.96 -7.19 -5.63
N SER A 418 21.41 -6.29 -4.81
CA SER A 418 22.12 -5.10 -4.28
C SER A 418 23.28 -5.43 -3.33
N CYS A 419 23.29 -6.62 -2.70
CA CYS A 419 24.37 -7.00 -1.77
C CYS A 419 25.74 -7.17 -2.43
N LYS A 420 25.79 -7.49 -3.75
CA LYS A 420 27.06 -7.71 -4.46
C LYS A 420 27.96 -6.46 -4.54
N GLY A 421 27.35 -5.29 -4.60
CA GLY A 421 28.05 -3.99 -4.66
C GLY A 421 28.03 -3.24 -3.35
N CYS A 422 27.49 -3.83 -2.28
CA CYS A 422 27.35 -3.17 -0.99
C CYS A 422 28.68 -3.12 -0.23
N LYS A 423 28.91 -2.03 0.50
CA LYS A 423 30.02 -1.87 1.43
C LYS A 423 30.03 -2.93 2.54
N TYR A 424 28.84 -3.45 2.92
CA TYR A 424 28.63 -4.34 4.06
C TYR A 424 28.46 -5.80 3.63
N ASP A 425 29.11 -6.72 4.38
CA ASP A 425 28.99 -8.16 4.16
C ASP A 425 27.75 -8.72 4.87
N PRO A 426 26.76 -9.27 4.12
CA PRO A 426 25.52 -9.81 4.69
C PRO A 426 25.72 -11.02 5.63
N LYS A 427 26.89 -11.66 5.60
CA LYS A 427 27.22 -12.81 6.46
C LYS A 427 27.79 -12.41 7.80
N LYS A 428 28.36 -11.20 7.90
CA LYS A 428 28.98 -10.68 9.13
C LYS A 428 27.94 -9.99 10.01
N ARG A 429 28.06 -10.17 11.34
CA ARG A 429 27.23 -9.51 12.36
C ARG A 429 28.01 -8.58 13.28
N VAL A 430 29.33 -8.71 13.32
CA VAL A 430 30.27 -7.85 14.07
C VAL A 430 31.36 -7.35 13.14
N GLY A 431 32.07 -6.30 13.53
CA GLY A 431 33.07 -5.63 12.71
C GLY A 431 32.47 -4.44 11.91
N GLU A 432 33.36 -3.57 11.38
CA GLU A 432 32.96 -2.34 10.68
C GLU A 432 32.23 -2.61 9.36
N ASP A 433 32.59 -3.68 8.68
CA ASP A 433 31.99 -4.14 7.43
C ASP A 433 30.80 -5.09 7.61
N ALA A 434 30.35 -5.32 8.85
CA ALA A 434 29.17 -6.13 9.12
C ALA A 434 27.91 -5.46 8.59
N CYS A 435 27.05 -6.26 7.94
CA CYS A 435 25.76 -5.77 7.43
C CYS A 435 24.87 -5.26 8.58
N PRO A 436 24.42 -4.00 8.54
CA PRO A 436 23.56 -3.44 9.57
C PRO A 436 22.29 -4.27 9.83
N PHE A 437 21.66 -4.82 8.79
CA PHE A 437 20.52 -5.74 8.98
C PHE A 437 20.89 -6.99 9.78
N THR A 438 22.07 -7.59 9.54
CA THR A 438 22.49 -8.79 10.28
C THR A 438 22.78 -8.45 11.73
N THR A 439 23.47 -7.36 11.99
CA THR A 439 23.75 -6.87 13.34
C THR A 439 22.46 -6.55 14.10
N LEU A 440 21.59 -5.73 13.48
CA LEU A 440 20.36 -5.24 14.12
C LEU A 440 19.30 -6.33 14.29
N TYR A 441 19.24 -7.32 13.40
CA TYR A 441 18.34 -8.48 13.57
C TYR A 441 18.62 -9.21 14.89
N TRP A 442 19.88 -9.55 15.15
CA TRP A 442 20.26 -10.19 16.40
C TRP A 442 20.11 -9.26 17.60
N GLY A 443 20.44 -7.98 17.44
CA GLY A 443 20.20 -6.96 18.46
C GLY A 443 18.72 -6.78 18.81
N PHE A 444 17.83 -6.85 17.82
CA PHE A 444 16.38 -6.83 18.00
C PHE A 444 15.87 -8.06 18.78
N LEU A 445 16.34 -9.25 18.43
CA LEU A 445 15.99 -10.48 19.16
C LEU A 445 16.49 -10.44 20.61
N ASP A 446 17.72 -9.92 20.86
CA ASP A 446 18.26 -9.79 22.21
C ASP A 446 17.47 -8.77 23.05
N ARG A 447 17.14 -7.61 22.48
CA ARG A 447 16.32 -6.56 23.12
C ARG A 447 14.94 -7.03 23.51
N HIS A 448 14.32 -7.91 22.72
CA HIS A 448 12.96 -8.41 22.93
C HIS A 448 12.91 -9.89 23.34
N ARG A 449 14.02 -10.44 23.87
CA ARG A 449 14.20 -11.86 24.23
C ARG A 449 13.07 -12.39 25.10
N ASP A 450 12.75 -11.71 26.21
CA ASP A 450 11.76 -12.15 27.19
C ASP A 450 10.34 -12.21 26.62
N ARG A 451 10.08 -11.39 25.61
CA ARG A 451 8.82 -11.39 24.89
C ARG A 451 8.74 -12.55 23.91
N PHE A 452 9.78 -12.73 23.09
CA PHE A 452 9.76 -13.69 21.99
C PHE A 452 10.03 -15.13 22.44
N VAL A 453 10.63 -15.36 23.59
CA VAL A 453 10.78 -16.71 24.16
C VAL A 453 9.43 -17.38 24.40
N LYS A 454 8.38 -16.60 24.63
CA LYS A 454 7.00 -17.08 24.82
C LYS A 454 6.26 -17.30 23.49
N ASN A 455 6.82 -16.87 22.37
CA ASN A 455 6.22 -17.03 21.05
C ASN A 455 6.80 -18.28 20.36
N HIS A 456 6.00 -19.34 20.22
CA HIS A 456 6.43 -20.62 19.64
C HIS A 456 6.99 -20.48 18.21
N ARG A 457 6.53 -19.48 17.43
CA ARG A 457 7.03 -19.20 16.08
C ARG A 457 8.39 -18.51 16.04
N MET A 458 8.85 -17.99 17.20
CA MET A 458 10.14 -17.32 17.37
C MET A 458 11.17 -18.16 18.15
N SER A 459 10.78 -19.34 18.63
CA SER A 459 11.63 -20.16 19.49
C SER A 459 12.97 -20.55 18.85
N GLN A 460 12.98 -20.93 17.58
CA GLN A 460 14.23 -21.26 16.87
C GLN A 460 15.20 -20.08 16.78
N GLN A 461 14.68 -18.87 16.53
CA GLN A 461 15.47 -17.64 16.46
C GLN A 461 16.07 -17.30 17.85
N ILE A 462 15.29 -17.47 18.91
CA ILE A 462 15.79 -17.25 20.28
C ILE A 462 16.81 -18.32 20.67
N PHE A 463 16.63 -19.58 20.29
CA PHE A 463 17.68 -20.62 20.46
C PHE A 463 18.95 -20.28 19.67
N GLY A 464 18.82 -19.75 18.47
CA GLY A 464 19.95 -19.26 17.68
C GLY A 464 20.70 -18.14 18.41
N LEU A 465 19.99 -17.15 18.94
CA LEU A 465 20.55 -16.06 19.74
C LEU A 465 21.37 -16.57 20.94
N ASN A 466 20.85 -17.57 21.67
CA ASN A 466 21.50 -18.13 22.85
C ASN A 466 22.80 -18.90 22.55
N ARG A 467 23.07 -19.22 21.30
CA ARG A 467 24.29 -19.90 20.81
C ARG A 467 25.37 -18.95 20.33
N LEU A 468 25.09 -17.64 20.28
CA LEU A 468 26.08 -16.66 19.84
C LEU A 468 27.16 -16.48 20.91
N SER A 469 28.42 -16.81 20.57
CA SER A 469 29.57 -16.60 21.43
C SER A 469 30.04 -15.14 21.45
N ASP A 470 29.71 -14.37 20.42
CA ASP A 470 30.09 -12.97 20.21
C ASP A 470 28.96 -11.98 20.55
N LEU A 471 28.03 -12.38 21.41
CA LEU A 471 26.89 -11.53 21.80
C LEU A 471 27.30 -10.20 22.48
N PRO A 472 28.38 -10.14 23.32
CA PRO A 472 28.86 -8.87 23.86
C PRO A 472 29.33 -7.91 22.79
N GLU A 473 30.11 -8.35 21.81
CA GLU A 473 30.63 -7.54 20.69
C GLU A 473 29.46 -7.11 19.79
N LEU A 474 28.50 -8.01 19.56
CA LEU A 474 27.28 -7.72 18.80
C LEU A 474 26.48 -6.56 19.42
N ARG A 475 26.31 -6.54 20.74
CA ARG A 475 25.61 -5.46 21.45
C ARG A 475 26.30 -4.12 21.25
N VAL A 476 27.63 -4.10 21.35
CA VAL A 476 28.42 -2.88 21.09
C VAL A 476 28.26 -2.45 19.64
N ARG A 477 28.39 -3.38 18.70
CA ARG A 477 28.21 -3.06 17.27
C ARG A 477 26.82 -2.58 16.96
N ALA A 478 25.76 -3.17 17.52
CA ALA A 478 24.39 -2.74 17.35
C ALA A 478 24.16 -1.28 17.78
N GLN A 479 24.75 -0.86 18.90
CA GLN A 479 24.69 0.53 19.36
C GLN A 479 25.40 1.48 18.39
N GLN A 480 26.58 1.10 17.89
CA GLN A 480 27.32 1.89 16.90
C GLN A 480 26.51 2.04 15.58
N VAL A 481 25.90 0.95 15.11
CA VAL A 481 25.07 0.98 13.91
C VAL A 481 23.85 1.88 14.11
N LEU A 482 23.20 1.80 15.28
CA LEU A 482 22.04 2.65 15.59
C LEU A 482 22.43 4.14 15.64
N ALA A 483 23.58 4.48 16.26
CA ALA A 483 24.09 5.85 16.29
C ALA A 483 24.42 6.35 14.87
N GLY A 484 25.12 5.55 14.08
CA GLY A 484 25.47 5.92 12.71
C GLY A 484 24.26 6.06 11.78
N LEU A 485 23.16 5.31 12.02
CA LEU A 485 21.88 5.49 11.31
C LEU A 485 21.19 6.80 11.72
N ASP A 486 21.24 7.19 13.00
CA ASP A 486 20.69 8.47 13.46
C ASP A 486 21.48 9.67 12.88
N GLU A 487 22.78 9.49 12.62
CA GLU A 487 23.67 10.50 12.03
C GLU A 487 23.68 10.50 10.49
N GLY A 488 23.08 9.49 9.85
CA GLY A 488 23.14 9.31 8.38
C GLY A 488 24.51 8.89 7.85
N SER A 489 25.35 8.24 8.66
CA SER A 489 26.70 7.83 8.30
C SER A 489 26.87 6.34 7.94
N ILE A 490 25.83 5.52 8.12
CA ILE A 490 25.78 4.06 7.85
C ILE A 490 25.17 3.72 6.49
#